data_84f1aaddd39ec9e13a5e205d11366b6e
#
_entry.id   84f1aaddd39ec9e13a5e205d11366b6e
#
_cell.length_a   1.000
_cell.length_b   1.000
_cell.length_c   1.000
_cell.angle_alpha   90.00
_cell.angle_beta   90.00
_cell.angle_gamma   90.00
#
_symmetry.space_group_name_H-M   'P 1'
#
loop_
_entity.id
_entity.type
_entity.pdbx_description
1 polymer ?
#
loop_
_entity_poly.entity_id
_entity_poly.type
_entity_poly.pdbx_seq_one_letter_code
_entity_poly.pdbx_strand_id
1 'polypeptide(L)'
;MIKVENTEVYGWEAAIRGMRNPMNSWEKSDSCYCKEPITTKCNNLGCSHCGWAWSDLGKNPFCIGDNDMALMQKLVKAGTDHRKFMRMITVSCDIIAPLYWWKQFDTYKVGTVTDSCSTMHKIAEQEFTLDDFSCEHLFNGAEEGTEFLKDLSLIHI
;
A
#
# COMPACT_ATOMS: atom_id res chain seq x y z
N MET A 1 8.86 -1.48 13.97
CA MET A 1 8.88 -1.77 12.49
C MET A 1 7.56 -1.31 11.87
N ILE A 2 7.56 -0.79 10.64
CA ILE A 2 6.32 -0.48 9.91
C ILE A 2 5.96 -1.70 9.06
N LYS A 3 4.70 -2.13 9.10
CA LYS A 3 4.18 -3.27 8.35
C LYS A 3 2.98 -2.82 7.53
N VAL A 4 2.92 -3.22 6.26
CA VAL A 4 1.81 -2.94 5.34
C VAL A 4 1.27 -4.26 4.83
N GLU A 5 -0.03 -4.48 5.02
CA GLU A 5 -0.71 -5.74 4.70
C GLU A 5 -2.00 -5.46 3.93
N ASN A 6 -2.60 -6.50 3.37
CA ASN A 6 -3.90 -6.46 2.71
C ASN A 6 -4.04 -5.32 1.69
N THR A 7 -2.97 -5.07 0.92
CA THR A 7 -2.97 -3.98 -0.05
C THR A 7 -3.82 -4.32 -1.26
N GLU A 8 -4.80 -3.46 -1.54
CA GLU A 8 -5.65 -3.52 -2.72
C GLU A 8 -5.56 -2.22 -3.51
N VAL A 9 -5.55 -2.32 -4.84
CA VAL A 9 -5.42 -1.14 -5.71
C VAL A 9 -6.55 -1.14 -6.73
N TYR A 10 -7.30 -0.05 -6.78
CA TYR A 10 -8.47 0.11 -7.61
C TYR A 10 -8.31 1.29 -8.57
N GLY A 11 -9.08 1.26 -9.67
CA GLY A 11 -9.23 2.40 -10.57
C GLY A 11 -8.23 2.46 -11.72
N TRP A 12 -7.43 1.42 -11.95
CA TRP A 12 -6.46 1.38 -13.05
C TRP A 12 -7.11 1.61 -14.41
N GLU A 13 -8.22 0.91 -14.71
CA GLU A 13 -8.93 1.07 -15.99
C GLU A 13 -9.43 2.50 -16.21
N ALA A 14 -10.02 3.10 -15.17
CA ALA A 14 -10.48 4.48 -15.22
C ALA A 14 -9.31 5.47 -15.40
N ALA A 15 -8.19 5.23 -14.74
CA ALA A 15 -6.99 6.05 -14.84
C ALA A 15 -6.39 6.01 -16.25
N ILE A 16 -6.27 4.81 -16.83
CA ILE A 16 -5.75 4.63 -18.20
C ILE A 16 -6.66 5.31 -19.22
N ARG A 17 -7.96 5.10 -19.13
CA ARG A 17 -8.92 5.81 -19.98
C ARG A 17 -8.81 7.32 -19.81
N GLY A 18 -8.70 7.79 -18.56
CA GLY A 18 -8.56 9.22 -18.25
C GLY A 18 -7.29 9.85 -18.79
N MET A 19 -6.15 9.16 -18.75
CA MET A 19 -4.90 9.70 -19.28
C MET A 19 -4.87 9.81 -20.82
N ARG A 20 -5.69 8.99 -21.51
CA ARG A 20 -5.79 8.99 -22.96
C ARG A 20 -6.82 9.98 -23.50
N ASN A 21 -7.73 10.45 -22.66
CA ASN A 21 -8.80 11.42 -23.05
C ASN A 21 -8.22 12.69 -23.71
N PRO A 22 -7.20 13.37 -23.19
CA PRO A 22 -6.70 14.60 -23.80
C PRO A 22 -6.14 14.42 -25.21
N MET A 23 -5.73 13.20 -25.55
CA MET A 23 -5.11 12.87 -26.83
C MET A 23 -6.05 12.10 -27.76
N ASN A 24 -7.29 11.84 -27.33
CA ASN A 24 -8.28 11.05 -28.10
C ASN A 24 -7.66 9.73 -28.63
N SER A 25 -6.92 9.03 -27.76
CA SER A 25 -6.07 7.90 -28.20
C SER A 25 -6.43 6.58 -27.48
N TRP A 26 -7.72 6.34 -27.22
CA TRP A 26 -8.21 5.14 -26.52
C TRP A 26 -7.88 3.85 -27.28
N GLU A 27 -7.93 3.89 -28.62
CA GLU A 27 -7.61 2.76 -29.49
C GLU A 27 -6.16 2.28 -29.40
N LYS A 28 -5.27 3.10 -28.81
CA LYS A 28 -3.86 2.77 -28.58
C LYS A 28 -3.62 2.10 -27.22
N SER A 29 -4.67 1.91 -26.44
CA SER A 29 -4.57 1.21 -25.16
C SER A 29 -4.33 -0.28 -25.40
N ASP A 30 -3.34 -0.82 -24.72
CA ASP A 30 -2.98 -2.23 -24.75
C ASP A 30 -3.20 -2.93 -23.40
N SER A 31 -3.82 -2.23 -22.45
CA SER A 31 -4.20 -2.76 -21.14
C SER A 31 -5.53 -3.51 -21.20
N CYS A 32 -5.63 -4.65 -20.51
CA CYS A 32 -6.84 -5.45 -20.50
C CYS A 32 -6.93 -6.32 -19.23
N TYR A 33 -8.11 -6.87 -18.98
CA TYR A 33 -8.25 -7.96 -18.00
C TYR A 33 -7.68 -9.26 -18.55
N CYS A 34 -6.88 -9.95 -17.74
CA CYS A 34 -6.38 -11.27 -18.11
C CYS A 34 -7.56 -12.23 -18.27
N LYS A 35 -7.53 -13.05 -19.30
CA LYS A 35 -8.58 -14.04 -19.60
C LYS A 35 -8.54 -15.22 -18.63
N GLU A 36 -7.40 -15.46 -18.02
CA GLU A 36 -7.18 -16.57 -17.10
C GLU A 36 -6.81 -16.05 -15.71
N PRO A 37 -7.28 -16.73 -14.65
CA PRO A 37 -6.88 -16.40 -13.29
C PRO A 37 -5.36 -16.52 -13.12
N ILE A 38 -4.79 -15.67 -12.28
CA ILE A 38 -3.36 -15.78 -11.91
C ILE A 38 -3.11 -17.15 -11.31
N THR A 39 -2.19 -17.89 -11.92
CA THR A 39 -1.66 -19.14 -11.38
C THR A 39 -0.21 -18.94 -10.97
N THR A 40 0.32 -19.85 -10.14
CA THR A 40 1.74 -19.84 -9.77
C THR A 40 2.67 -19.91 -10.97
N LYS A 41 2.20 -20.39 -12.12
CA LYS A 41 2.93 -20.41 -13.38
C LYS A 41 3.05 -19.03 -14.03
N CYS A 42 2.08 -18.12 -13.82
CA CYS A 42 2.13 -16.77 -14.37
C CYS A 42 3.29 -15.96 -13.77
N ASN A 43 3.62 -16.18 -12.49
CA ASN A 43 4.69 -15.46 -11.81
C ASN A 43 6.10 -15.83 -12.30
N ASN A 44 6.26 -16.94 -13.00
CA ASN A 44 7.59 -17.48 -13.38
C ASN A 44 7.88 -17.46 -14.90
N LEU A 45 6.93 -17.15 -15.74
CA LEU A 45 7.05 -17.39 -17.18
C LEU A 45 6.98 -16.14 -18.06
N GLY A 46 7.25 -14.96 -17.52
CA GLY A 46 7.46 -13.80 -18.37
C GLY A 46 6.35 -13.58 -19.40
N CYS A 47 5.09 -13.76 -19.00
CA CYS A 47 3.99 -13.22 -19.78
C CYS A 47 4.23 -11.71 -19.84
N SER A 48 4.58 -11.19 -20.99
CA SER A 48 4.86 -9.78 -21.20
C SER A 48 3.68 -8.88 -20.78
N HIS A 49 2.50 -9.45 -20.67
CA HIS A 49 1.28 -8.75 -20.27
C HIS A 49 1.03 -8.72 -18.75
N CYS A 50 1.62 -9.65 -17.98
CA CYS A 50 1.34 -9.79 -16.55
C CYS A 50 2.43 -9.21 -15.63
N GLY A 51 3.47 -8.61 -16.17
CA GLY A 51 4.56 -8.02 -15.38
C GLY A 51 4.11 -6.91 -14.42
N TRP A 52 2.93 -6.35 -14.65
CA TRP A 52 2.34 -5.25 -13.86
C TRP A 52 0.93 -5.59 -13.34
N ALA A 53 0.64 -6.88 -13.19
CA ALA A 53 -0.65 -7.31 -12.66
C ALA A 53 -0.69 -7.18 -11.14
N TRP A 54 -1.70 -6.46 -10.65
CA TRP A 54 -1.97 -6.30 -9.23
C TRP A 54 -3.26 -7.04 -8.90
N SER A 55 -3.16 -8.28 -8.45
CA SER A 55 -4.30 -8.99 -7.88
C SER A 55 -3.90 -10.24 -7.14
N ASP A 56 -4.78 -10.73 -6.30
CA ASP A 56 -4.62 -11.97 -5.57
C ASP A 56 -4.68 -13.19 -6.50
N LEU A 57 -4.00 -14.27 -6.11
CA LEU A 57 -4.10 -15.56 -6.76
C LEU A 57 -5.56 -15.98 -6.94
N GLY A 58 -5.92 -16.42 -8.17
CA GLY A 58 -7.26 -16.91 -8.49
C GLY A 58 -8.24 -15.87 -9.03
N LYS A 59 -7.88 -14.56 -9.01
CA LYS A 59 -8.67 -13.51 -9.68
C LYS A 59 -8.10 -13.19 -11.06
N ASN A 60 -8.95 -12.68 -11.95
CA ASN A 60 -8.50 -12.18 -13.25
C ASN A 60 -7.91 -10.77 -13.08
N PRO A 61 -6.59 -10.60 -13.14
CA PRO A 61 -5.97 -9.32 -12.90
C PRO A 61 -6.20 -8.37 -14.07
N PHE A 62 -6.22 -7.09 -13.76
CA PHE A 62 -6.08 -6.06 -14.77
C PHE A 62 -4.59 -5.90 -15.11
N CYS A 63 -4.25 -6.17 -16.37
CA CYS A 63 -2.88 -6.12 -16.86
C CYS A 63 -2.65 -4.78 -17.58
N ILE A 64 -1.63 -4.06 -17.15
CA ILE A 64 -1.24 -2.79 -17.78
C ILE A 64 -0.28 -3.11 -18.91
N GLY A 65 -0.63 -2.70 -20.13
CA GLY A 65 0.19 -2.90 -21.31
C GLY A 65 1.40 -1.94 -21.37
N ASP A 66 2.38 -2.29 -22.18
CA ASP A 66 3.65 -1.54 -22.28
C ASP A 66 3.44 -0.12 -22.83
N ASN A 67 2.52 0.07 -23.79
CA ASN A 67 2.20 1.37 -24.35
C ASN A 67 1.54 2.28 -23.31
N ASP A 68 0.61 1.73 -22.51
CA ASP A 68 -0.03 2.45 -21.42
C ASP A 68 0.97 2.79 -20.31
N MET A 69 1.83 1.84 -19.94
CA MET A 69 2.88 2.07 -18.95
C MET A 69 3.86 3.16 -19.39
N ALA A 70 4.31 3.12 -20.65
CA ALA A 70 5.21 4.15 -21.20
C ALA A 70 4.56 5.54 -21.18
N LEU A 71 3.27 5.61 -21.55
CA LEU A 71 2.51 6.87 -21.50
C LEU A 71 2.36 7.38 -20.06
N MET A 72 2.01 6.51 -19.10
CA MET A 72 1.91 6.86 -17.67
C MET A 72 3.21 7.46 -17.15
N GLN A 73 4.34 6.80 -17.43
CA GLN A 73 5.66 7.27 -16.99
C GLN A 73 6.01 8.63 -17.59
N LYS A 74 5.69 8.82 -18.87
CA LYS A 74 5.89 10.11 -19.56
C LYS A 74 5.06 11.22 -18.93
N LEU A 75 3.78 10.96 -18.63
CA LEU A 75 2.88 11.94 -18.02
C LEU A 75 3.29 12.27 -16.58
N VAL A 76 3.75 11.28 -15.81
CA VAL A 76 4.25 11.51 -14.44
C VAL A 76 5.47 12.42 -14.45
N LYS A 77 6.42 12.22 -15.39
CA LYS A 77 7.62 13.06 -15.52
C LYS A 77 7.30 14.47 -16.03
N ALA A 78 6.21 14.64 -16.79
CA ALA A 78 5.81 15.94 -17.35
C ALA A 78 5.21 16.93 -16.33
N GLY A 79 4.94 16.49 -15.10
CA GLY A 79 4.53 17.36 -14.02
C GLY A 79 3.11 17.14 -13.51
N THR A 80 2.69 17.98 -12.55
CA THR A 80 1.47 17.80 -11.74
C THR A 80 0.19 17.79 -12.57
N ASP A 81 0.10 18.64 -13.58
CA ASP A 81 -1.11 18.76 -14.40
C ASP A 81 -1.30 17.56 -15.32
N HIS A 82 -0.19 16.95 -15.73
CA HIS A 82 -0.21 15.79 -16.61
C HIS A 82 -0.44 14.47 -15.87
N ARG A 83 0.00 14.36 -14.62
CA ARG A 83 -0.16 13.15 -13.80
C ARG A 83 -1.48 13.05 -13.04
N LYS A 84 -2.43 13.93 -13.29
CA LYS A 84 -3.74 13.95 -12.58
C LYS A 84 -4.56 12.67 -12.73
N PHE A 85 -4.31 11.85 -13.75
CA PHE A 85 -4.94 10.54 -13.90
C PHE A 85 -4.68 9.62 -12.70
N MET A 86 -3.54 9.78 -12.01
CA MET A 86 -3.22 9.01 -10.80
C MET A 86 -4.22 9.23 -9.65
N ARG A 87 -4.97 10.34 -9.66
CA ARG A 87 -6.02 10.62 -8.67
C ARG A 87 -7.23 9.70 -8.80
N MET A 88 -7.33 8.96 -9.90
CA MET A 88 -8.36 7.95 -10.11
C MET A 88 -7.99 6.59 -9.51
N ILE A 89 -6.73 6.43 -9.07
CA ILE A 89 -6.21 5.21 -8.46
C ILE A 89 -6.37 5.34 -6.96
N THR A 90 -7.07 4.39 -6.35
CA THR A 90 -7.24 4.29 -4.90
C THR A 90 -6.47 3.09 -4.38
N VAL A 91 -5.74 3.28 -3.30
CA VAL A 91 -5.04 2.21 -2.58
C VAL A 91 -5.70 2.03 -1.23
N SER A 92 -6.08 0.80 -0.91
CA SER A 92 -6.56 0.38 0.41
C SER A 92 -5.53 -0.58 1.00
N CYS A 93 -5.13 -0.37 2.24
CA CYS A 93 -4.19 -1.26 2.91
C CYS A 93 -4.30 -1.14 4.43
N ASP A 94 -3.88 -2.19 5.12
CA ASP A 94 -3.71 -2.19 6.57
C ASP A 94 -2.28 -1.78 6.90
N ILE A 95 -2.13 -0.83 7.81
CA ILE A 95 -0.82 -0.34 8.24
C ILE A 95 -0.68 -0.53 9.74
N ILE A 96 0.34 -1.29 10.13
CA ILE A 96 0.76 -1.42 11.53
C ILE A 96 2.03 -0.58 11.68
N ALA A 97 1.97 0.43 12.52
CA ALA A 97 3.07 1.36 12.71
C ALA A 97 3.09 1.94 14.12
N PRO A 98 4.26 2.39 14.61
CA PRO A 98 4.38 3.07 15.89
C PRO A 98 3.52 4.34 15.96
N LEU A 99 3.06 4.69 17.15
CA LEU A 99 2.15 5.82 17.35
C LEU A 99 2.73 7.16 16.85
N TYR A 100 4.04 7.36 16.99
CA TYR A 100 4.70 8.58 16.50
C TYR A 100 4.63 8.71 14.97
N TRP A 101 4.65 7.59 14.24
CA TRP A 101 4.50 7.56 12.78
C TRP A 101 3.09 7.99 12.38
N TRP A 102 2.07 7.48 13.08
CA TRP A 102 0.67 7.85 12.85
C TRP A 102 0.43 9.34 13.06
N LYS A 103 1.02 9.95 14.10
CA LYS A 103 0.92 11.40 14.33
C LYS A 103 1.41 12.21 13.13
N GLN A 104 2.46 11.76 12.45
CA GLN A 104 2.94 12.40 11.24
C GLN A 104 2.03 12.09 10.04
N PHE A 105 1.63 10.82 9.88
CA PHE A 105 0.80 10.40 8.75
C PHE A 105 -0.57 11.08 8.73
N ASP A 106 -1.19 11.29 9.88
CA ASP A 106 -2.48 11.98 10.03
C ASP A 106 -2.46 13.45 9.58
N THR A 107 -1.30 14.02 9.31
CA THR A 107 -1.19 15.37 8.71
C THR A 107 -1.51 15.36 7.21
N TYR A 108 -1.43 14.21 6.54
CA TYR A 108 -1.73 14.04 5.11
C TYR A 108 -3.22 13.78 4.89
N LYS A 109 -4.03 14.83 4.93
CA LYS A 109 -5.50 14.71 4.91
C LYS A 109 -6.11 14.71 3.50
N VAL A 110 -5.37 15.17 2.50
CA VAL A 110 -5.93 15.28 1.14
C VAL A 110 -5.85 13.94 0.43
N GLY A 111 -7.03 13.36 0.15
CA GLY A 111 -7.12 12.06 -0.52
C GLY A 111 -6.76 10.86 0.35
N THR A 112 -6.64 11.06 1.66
CA THR A 112 -6.35 10.00 2.63
C THR A 112 -7.51 9.88 3.61
N VAL A 113 -7.98 8.66 3.83
CA VAL A 113 -8.97 8.33 4.86
C VAL A 113 -8.37 7.24 5.73
N THR A 114 -8.35 7.46 7.03
CA THR A 114 -7.88 6.49 8.02
C THR A 114 -9.02 6.05 8.91
N ASP A 115 -9.13 4.75 9.11
CA ASP A 115 -10.00 4.13 10.11
C ASP A 115 -9.10 3.33 11.06
N SER A 116 -8.99 3.76 12.30
CA SER A 116 -8.00 3.23 13.23
C SER A 116 -8.65 2.50 14.39
N CYS A 117 -7.97 1.49 14.91
CA CYS A 117 -8.32 0.88 16.18
C CYS A 117 -8.24 1.93 17.30
N SER A 118 -9.29 2.01 18.13
CA SER A 118 -9.32 2.94 19.25
C SER A 118 -8.32 2.54 20.33
N THR A 119 -7.24 3.29 20.45
CA THR A 119 -6.28 3.10 21.56
C THR A 119 -6.91 3.36 22.91
N MET A 120 -7.87 4.31 22.99
CA MET A 120 -8.55 4.68 24.24
C MET A 120 -9.36 3.54 24.84
N HIS A 121 -9.94 2.67 24.01
CA HIS A 121 -10.81 1.58 24.47
C HIS A 121 -10.09 0.22 24.50
N LYS A 122 -9.02 0.06 23.77
CA LYS A 122 -8.37 -1.23 23.55
C LYS A 122 -7.00 -1.37 24.21
N ILE A 123 -6.33 -0.28 24.55
CA ILE A 123 -4.98 -0.32 25.10
C ILE A 123 -4.90 -1.03 26.46
N ALA A 124 -5.99 -0.99 27.24
CA ALA A 124 -6.05 -1.61 28.57
C ALA A 124 -6.52 -3.08 28.55
N GLU A 125 -6.89 -3.63 27.37
CA GLU A 125 -7.42 -4.99 27.26
C GLU A 125 -6.34 -6.06 27.12
N GLN A 126 -5.09 -5.66 26.81
CA GLN A 126 -3.97 -6.56 26.58
C GLN A 126 -2.78 -6.19 27.45
N GLU A 127 -2.02 -7.21 27.86
CA GLU A 127 -0.72 -7.00 28.50
C GLU A 127 0.27 -6.53 27.43
N PHE A 128 1.08 -5.54 27.78
CA PHE A 128 2.13 -5.04 26.91
C PHE A 128 3.27 -6.05 26.78
N THR A 129 3.73 -6.22 25.54
CA THR A 129 4.90 -7.00 25.20
C THR A 129 5.96 -6.11 24.55
N LEU A 130 7.20 -6.60 24.41
CA LEU A 130 8.26 -5.85 23.71
C LEU A 130 7.90 -5.55 22.24
N ASP A 131 7.10 -6.39 21.62
CA ASP A 131 6.67 -6.21 20.23
C ASP A 131 5.74 -5.00 20.03
N ASP A 132 5.13 -4.51 21.12
CA ASP A 132 4.29 -3.31 21.12
C ASP A 132 5.13 -2.01 21.06
N PHE A 133 6.45 -2.11 21.23
CA PHE A 133 7.37 -0.99 21.26
C PHE A 133 8.37 -1.04 20.11
N SER A 134 8.70 0.11 19.54
CA SER A 134 9.81 0.25 18.57
C SER A 134 11.14 0.34 19.30
N CYS A 135 11.65 -0.79 19.79
CA CYS A 135 12.84 -0.86 20.60
C CYS A 135 13.92 -1.81 20.01
N GLU A 136 13.79 -2.21 18.76
CA GLU A 136 14.64 -3.20 18.08
C GLU A 136 16.13 -2.84 18.11
N HIS A 137 16.46 -1.56 18.28
CA HIS A 137 17.83 -1.06 18.29
C HIS A 137 18.31 -0.59 19.67
N LEU A 138 17.46 -0.72 20.69
CA LEU A 138 17.77 -0.22 22.04
C LEU A 138 18.33 -1.31 22.96
N PHE A 139 18.07 -2.57 22.66
CA PHE A 139 18.43 -3.70 23.51
C PHE A 139 19.31 -4.70 22.78
N ASN A 140 20.34 -5.20 23.46
CA ASN A 140 21.22 -6.22 22.92
C ASN A 140 20.73 -7.65 23.16
N GLY A 141 19.58 -7.83 23.81
CA GLY A 141 18.98 -9.14 24.07
C GLY A 141 17.61 -9.06 24.76
N ALA A 142 16.92 -10.20 24.78
CA ALA A 142 15.57 -10.31 25.35
C ALA A 142 15.50 -10.04 26.88
N GLU A 143 16.61 -10.27 27.60
CA GLU A 143 16.65 -10.06 29.04
C GLU A 143 16.61 -8.58 29.41
N GLU A 144 17.36 -7.72 28.70
CA GLU A 144 17.34 -6.27 28.92
C GLU A 144 15.98 -5.67 28.61
N GLY A 145 15.30 -6.18 27.58
CA GLY A 145 13.98 -5.73 27.21
C GLY A 145 12.90 -6.08 28.23
N THR A 146 12.99 -7.25 28.86
CA THR A 146 12.06 -7.65 29.91
C THR A 146 12.21 -6.86 31.18
N GLU A 147 13.42 -6.45 31.53
CA GLU A 147 13.69 -5.58 32.67
C GLU A 147 13.12 -4.17 32.44
N PHE A 148 13.30 -3.63 31.24
CA PHE A 148 12.71 -2.36 30.82
C PHE A 148 11.19 -2.34 30.90
N LEU A 149 10.50 -3.42 30.50
CA LEU A 149 9.06 -3.53 30.61
C LEU A 149 8.59 -3.58 32.09
N LYS A 150 9.36 -4.24 32.94
CA LYS A 150 9.07 -4.23 34.41
C LYS A 150 9.17 -2.82 34.98
N ASP A 151 10.19 -2.08 34.58
CA ASP A 151 10.37 -0.70 35.01
C ASP A 151 9.26 0.22 34.50
N LEU A 152 8.83 0.05 33.23
CA LEU A 152 7.67 0.76 32.68
C LEU A 152 6.37 0.41 33.43
N SER A 153 6.19 -0.84 33.82
CA SER A 153 4.99 -1.25 34.58
C SER A 153 4.92 -0.64 35.98
N LEU A 154 6.07 -0.25 36.55
CA LEU A 154 6.14 0.46 37.83
C LEU A 154 5.85 1.97 37.73
N ILE A 155 5.89 2.53 36.49
CA ILE A 155 5.54 3.92 36.22
C ILE A 155 4.03 4.09 35.96
N HIS A 156 3.25 3.03 36.07
CA HIS A 156 1.81 3.11 35.96
C HIS A 156 1.19 3.84 37.13
N ILE A 157 0.73 4.89 36.74
CA ILE A 157 -0.17 5.78 37.43
C ILE A 157 -1.60 5.35 37.16
#